data_7ebc7da1928726dd248d7342ce033f71
#
_entry.id   7ebc7da1928726dd248d7342ce033f71
#
_cell.length_a   1.000
_cell.length_b   1.000
_cell.length_c   1.000
_cell.angle_alpha   90.00
_cell.angle_beta   90.00
_cell.angle_gamma   90.00
#
_symmetry.space_group_name_H-M   'P 1'
#
loop_
_entity.id
_entity.type
_entity.pdbx_description
1 polymer ?
#
loop_
_entity_poly.entity_id
_entity_poly.type
_entity_poly.pdbx_seq_one_letter_code
_entity_poly.pdbx_strand_id
1 'polypeptide(L)'
;MKKLFMGVALMGFLGSGAAWAADKPVGLQGSHGQSQLSAQASSMLPLCASCHGLEGVSTEGMYPNLAGQKVEYLVKQLQQFKSRERNDPIMSPMAEPLSPEMVNELAAYFSSLK
;
A
#
# COMPACT_ATOMS: atom_id res chain seq x y z
N MET A 1 35.21 -66.23 35.24
CA MET A 1 34.10 -65.70 34.43
C MET A 1 34.06 -64.20 34.64
N LYS A 2 34.69 -63.47 33.75
CA LYS A 2 34.78 -62.04 33.84
C LYS A 2 33.75 -61.45 32.87
N LYS A 3 32.72 -60.73 33.36
CA LYS A 3 31.76 -60.04 32.56
C LYS A 3 32.32 -58.65 32.24
N LEU A 4 32.57 -58.42 30.96
CA LEU A 4 33.00 -57.13 30.41
C LEU A 4 31.75 -56.29 30.17
N PHE A 5 31.58 -55.21 30.91
CA PHE A 5 30.57 -54.23 30.66
C PHE A 5 31.12 -53.21 29.65
N MET A 6 30.59 -53.28 28.46
CA MET A 6 30.89 -52.32 27.42
C MET A 6 29.91 -51.15 27.54
N GLY A 7 30.41 -50.00 28.00
CA GLY A 7 29.65 -48.77 28.12
C GLY A 7 29.39 -48.16 26.75
N VAL A 8 28.12 -48.00 26.43
CA VAL A 8 27.69 -47.25 25.24
C VAL A 8 27.65 -45.79 25.61
N ALA A 9 28.56 -45.00 25.05
CA ALA A 9 28.55 -43.57 25.15
C ALA A 9 27.44 -43.01 24.25
N LEU A 10 26.41 -42.42 24.86
CA LEU A 10 25.38 -41.66 24.16
C LEU A 10 25.96 -40.31 23.75
N MET A 11 26.33 -40.19 22.48
CA MET A 11 26.64 -38.88 21.90
C MET A 11 25.33 -38.09 21.70
N GLY A 12 25.11 -37.08 22.55
CA GLY A 12 24.06 -36.12 22.41
C GLY A 12 24.30 -35.24 21.17
N PHE A 13 23.45 -35.40 20.18
CA PHE A 13 23.38 -34.47 19.04
C PHE A 13 22.69 -33.18 19.52
N LEU A 14 23.49 -32.16 19.80
CA LEU A 14 23.01 -30.81 19.96
C LEU A 14 22.58 -30.30 18.57
N GLY A 15 21.29 -30.45 18.27
CA GLY A 15 20.69 -29.86 17.11
C GLY A 15 20.70 -28.32 17.26
N SER A 16 21.63 -27.67 16.57
CA SER A 16 21.58 -26.23 16.37
C SER A 16 20.36 -25.91 15.51
N GLY A 17 19.26 -25.53 16.16
CA GLY A 17 18.13 -24.93 15.50
C GLY A 17 18.56 -23.61 14.87
N ALA A 18 18.79 -23.63 13.58
CA ALA A 18 18.88 -22.37 12.81
C ALA A 18 17.52 -21.68 12.91
N ALA A 19 17.44 -20.69 13.79
CA ALA A 19 16.34 -19.76 13.80
C ALA A 19 16.39 -19.01 12.45
N TRP A 20 15.45 -19.33 11.59
CA TRP A 20 15.17 -18.52 10.42
C TRP A 20 14.63 -17.19 10.94
N ALA A 21 15.51 -16.21 11.04
CA ALA A 21 15.11 -14.84 11.23
C ALA A 21 14.22 -14.48 10.03
N ALA A 22 12.92 -14.38 10.28
CA ALA A 22 12.01 -13.79 9.32
C ALA A 22 12.53 -12.38 9.06
N ASP A 23 13.07 -12.20 7.86
CA ASP A 23 13.53 -10.92 7.36
C ASP A 23 12.31 -9.98 7.38
N LYS A 24 12.31 -9.08 8.34
CA LYS A 24 11.31 -8.01 8.39
C LYS A 24 11.55 -7.18 7.15
N PRO A 25 10.55 -6.97 6.29
CA PRO A 25 10.73 -6.07 5.17
C PRO A 25 11.18 -4.73 5.73
N VAL A 26 12.34 -4.27 5.25
CA VAL A 26 12.88 -2.95 5.58
C VAL A 26 11.82 -1.95 5.19
N GLY A 27 11.17 -1.38 6.19
CA GLY A 27 10.20 -0.32 5.98
C GLY A 27 10.90 0.85 5.31
N LEU A 28 10.55 1.13 4.07
CA LEU A 28 10.82 2.39 3.42
C LEU A 28 10.08 3.47 4.22
N GLN A 29 10.76 4.02 5.22
CA GLN A 29 10.32 5.20 5.94
C GLN A 29 10.54 6.40 5.01
N GLY A 30 9.49 6.77 4.32
CA GLY A 30 9.51 7.94 3.47
C GLY A 30 8.11 8.36 3.06
N SER A 31 7.60 9.33 3.77
CA SER A 31 6.43 10.17 3.55
C SER A 31 5.17 9.84 4.36
N HIS A 32 4.70 10.84 5.06
CA HIS A 32 3.62 10.85 6.05
C HIS A 32 2.20 10.50 5.53
N GLY A 33 2.04 9.97 4.35
CA GLY A 33 0.73 9.59 3.80
C GLY A 33 0.68 8.18 3.23
N GLN A 34 1.82 7.59 2.85
CA GLN A 34 1.84 6.29 2.16
C GLN A 34 1.67 5.08 3.07
N SER A 35 1.91 5.23 4.38
CA SER A 35 1.81 4.12 5.33
C SER A 35 0.37 3.64 5.60
N GLN A 36 -0.63 4.33 5.07
CA GLN A 36 -2.05 4.00 5.24
C GLN A 36 -2.69 3.43 3.96
N LEU A 37 -1.92 3.31 2.87
CA LEU A 37 -2.41 2.77 1.60
C LEU A 37 -2.20 1.27 1.55
N SER A 38 -3.24 0.53 1.17
CA SER A 38 -3.10 -0.87 0.76
C SER A 38 -2.21 -0.98 -0.48
N ALA A 39 -1.69 -2.18 -0.76
CA ALA A 39 -0.91 -2.43 -1.97
C ALA A 39 -1.72 -2.11 -3.24
N GLN A 40 -3.03 -2.39 -3.23
CA GLN A 40 -3.94 -2.11 -4.33
C GLN A 40 -4.08 -0.60 -4.57
N ALA A 41 -4.36 0.18 -3.50
CA ALA A 41 -4.47 1.63 -3.62
C ALA A 41 -3.12 2.26 -4.02
N SER A 42 -2.00 1.79 -3.46
CA SER A 42 -0.66 2.26 -3.83
C SER A 42 -0.34 2.04 -5.30
N SER A 43 -0.80 0.93 -5.90
CA SER A 43 -0.59 0.65 -7.32
C SER A 43 -1.30 1.63 -8.26
N MET A 44 -2.31 2.33 -7.77
CA MET A 44 -3.04 3.35 -8.54
C MET A 44 -2.35 4.73 -8.53
N LEU A 45 -1.48 5.00 -7.54
CA LEU A 45 -0.85 6.31 -7.39
C LEU A 45 -0.11 6.81 -8.65
N PRO A 46 0.69 5.99 -9.36
CA PRO A 46 1.36 6.46 -10.57
C PRO A 46 0.38 6.93 -11.67
N LEU A 47 -0.77 6.28 -11.78
CA LEU A 47 -1.81 6.66 -12.73
C LEU A 47 -2.46 8.00 -12.33
N CYS A 48 -2.80 8.19 -11.07
CA CYS A 48 -3.32 9.44 -10.56
C CYS A 48 -2.30 10.58 -10.74
N ALA A 49 -1.05 10.32 -10.34
CA ALA A 49 0.03 11.29 -10.37
C ALA A 49 0.39 11.76 -11.79
N SER A 50 0.19 10.91 -12.81
CA SER A 50 0.52 11.26 -14.21
C SER A 50 -0.22 12.49 -14.70
N CYS A 51 -1.42 12.78 -14.16
CA CYS A 51 -2.23 13.94 -14.50
C CYS A 51 -2.31 14.96 -13.35
N HIS A 52 -2.45 14.48 -12.12
CA HIS A 52 -2.65 15.32 -10.94
C HIS A 52 -1.36 15.74 -10.23
N GLY A 53 -0.19 15.26 -10.70
CA GLY A 53 1.11 15.53 -10.09
C GLY A 53 1.46 14.56 -8.96
N LEU A 54 2.76 14.31 -8.76
CA LEU A 54 3.27 13.42 -7.71
C LEU A 54 2.89 13.90 -6.30
N GLU A 55 2.88 15.20 -6.11
CA GLU A 55 2.50 15.87 -4.87
C GLU A 55 1.02 16.28 -4.85
N GLY A 56 0.21 15.76 -5.78
CA GLY A 56 -1.19 16.14 -5.90
C GLY A 56 -1.41 17.56 -6.42
N VAL A 57 -0.37 18.19 -6.97
CA VAL A 57 -0.42 19.51 -7.61
C VAL A 57 -0.13 19.33 -9.09
N SER A 58 -1.15 19.62 -9.91
CA SER A 58 -1.05 19.49 -11.37
C SER A 58 -0.28 20.67 -11.97
N THR A 59 0.52 20.37 -12.98
CA THR A 59 1.14 21.40 -13.84
C THR A 59 0.25 21.82 -15.02
N GLU A 60 -0.81 21.04 -15.27
CA GLU A 60 -1.73 21.27 -16.39
C GLU A 60 -3.06 21.83 -15.89
N GLY A 61 -3.49 22.94 -16.49
CA GLY A 61 -4.68 23.66 -16.05
C GLY A 61 -6.01 22.89 -16.20
N MET A 62 -6.04 21.83 -17.02
CA MET A 62 -7.24 21.02 -17.18
C MET A 62 -7.39 19.94 -16.10
N TYR A 63 -6.32 19.62 -15.36
CA TYR A 63 -6.36 18.64 -14.28
C TYR A 63 -6.36 19.36 -12.92
N PRO A 64 -7.32 19.09 -12.05
CA PRO A 64 -7.39 19.77 -10.77
C PRO A 64 -6.29 19.29 -9.80
N ASN A 65 -5.87 20.19 -8.92
CA ASN A 65 -5.05 19.81 -7.77
C ASN A 65 -5.88 18.95 -6.79
N LEU A 66 -5.26 17.93 -6.25
CA LEU A 66 -5.85 17.03 -5.24
C LEU A 66 -5.28 17.27 -3.85
N ALA A 67 -4.04 17.81 -3.77
CA ALA A 67 -3.37 18.08 -2.51
C ALA A 67 -4.19 18.99 -1.61
N GLY A 68 -4.35 18.60 -0.35
CA GLY A 68 -5.06 19.37 0.66
C GLY A 68 -6.57 19.49 0.45
N GLN A 69 -7.13 18.80 -0.54
CA GLN A 69 -8.58 18.79 -0.77
C GLN A 69 -9.27 17.96 0.34
N LYS A 70 -10.50 18.34 0.68
CA LYS A 70 -11.28 17.64 1.71
C LYS A 70 -11.52 16.18 1.35
N VAL A 71 -11.30 15.26 2.31
CA VAL A 71 -11.47 13.81 2.10
C VAL A 71 -12.86 13.50 1.57
N GLU A 72 -13.90 14.03 2.22
CA GLU A 72 -15.29 13.77 1.86
C GLU A 72 -15.62 14.23 0.44
N TYR A 73 -15.02 15.34 0.02
CA TYR A 73 -15.16 15.83 -1.35
C TYR A 73 -14.51 14.88 -2.36
N LEU A 74 -13.29 14.43 -2.10
CA LEU A 74 -12.58 13.51 -2.98
C LEU A 74 -13.31 12.15 -3.08
N VAL A 75 -13.78 11.62 -1.94
CA VAL A 75 -14.58 10.38 -1.91
C VAL A 75 -15.82 10.52 -2.78
N LYS A 76 -16.58 11.61 -2.59
CA LYS A 76 -17.79 11.87 -3.37
C LYS A 76 -17.47 11.95 -4.87
N GLN A 77 -16.42 12.67 -5.26
CA GLN A 77 -16.06 12.82 -6.67
C GLN A 77 -15.67 11.48 -7.31
N LEU A 78 -14.83 10.67 -6.64
CA LEU A 78 -14.45 9.36 -7.14
C LEU A 78 -15.65 8.41 -7.28
N GLN A 79 -16.57 8.43 -6.30
CA GLN A 79 -17.81 7.64 -6.37
C GLN A 79 -18.71 8.07 -7.54
N GLN A 80 -18.86 9.38 -7.76
CA GLN A 80 -19.67 9.91 -8.86
C GLN A 80 -19.07 9.60 -10.23
N PHE A 81 -17.75 9.64 -10.38
CA PHE A 81 -17.09 9.17 -11.61
C PHE A 81 -17.29 7.67 -11.82
N LYS A 82 -17.15 6.87 -10.76
CA LYS A 82 -17.35 5.41 -10.82
C LYS A 82 -18.79 5.04 -11.20
N SER A 83 -19.77 5.70 -10.61
CA SER A 83 -21.20 5.48 -10.92
C SER A 83 -21.64 6.13 -12.25
N ARG A 84 -20.77 6.95 -12.87
CA ARG A 84 -21.07 7.76 -14.05
C ARG A 84 -22.14 8.81 -13.82
N GLU A 85 -22.49 9.11 -12.57
CA GLU A 85 -23.31 10.27 -12.21
C GLU A 85 -22.59 11.56 -12.63
N ARG A 86 -21.28 11.63 -12.39
CA ARG A 86 -20.37 12.57 -13.03
C ARG A 86 -19.60 11.84 -14.13
N ASN A 87 -20.06 11.98 -15.37
CA ASN A 87 -19.44 11.28 -16.49
C ASN A 87 -18.30 12.11 -17.07
N ASP A 88 -17.10 11.52 -17.07
CA ASP A 88 -15.89 12.12 -17.63
C ASP A 88 -15.11 11.05 -18.41
N PRO A 89 -14.65 11.34 -19.63
CA PRO A 89 -14.00 10.34 -20.48
C PRO A 89 -12.68 9.81 -19.93
N ILE A 90 -12.04 10.52 -19.01
CA ILE A 90 -10.77 10.12 -18.37
C ILE A 90 -11.06 9.55 -16.97
N MET A 91 -11.72 10.34 -16.11
CA MET A 91 -11.88 9.95 -14.71
C MET A 91 -12.88 8.82 -14.48
N SER A 92 -13.91 8.67 -15.32
CA SER A 92 -14.87 7.57 -15.13
C SER A 92 -14.22 6.19 -15.32
N PRO A 93 -13.44 5.93 -16.39
CA PRO A 93 -12.69 4.68 -16.51
C PRO A 93 -11.63 4.51 -15.42
N MET A 94 -10.99 5.61 -14.97
CA MET A 94 -9.99 5.55 -13.91
C MET A 94 -10.58 5.18 -12.55
N ALA A 95 -11.78 5.63 -12.25
CA ALA A 95 -12.47 5.33 -10.99
C ALA A 95 -13.17 3.96 -10.98
N GLU A 96 -13.46 3.40 -12.14
CA GLU A 96 -14.22 2.14 -12.28
C GLU A 96 -13.61 0.96 -11.51
N PRO A 97 -12.29 0.69 -11.55
CA PRO A 97 -11.68 -0.44 -10.84
C PRO A 97 -11.52 -0.22 -9.33
N LEU A 98 -11.75 1.00 -8.81
CA LEU A 98 -11.53 1.31 -7.40
C LEU A 98 -12.58 0.64 -6.51
N SER A 99 -12.15 -0.12 -5.50
CA SER A 99 -13.04 -0.57 -4.44
C SER A 99 -13.42 0.60 -3.52
N PRO A 100 -14.47 0.49 -2.70
CA PRO A 100 -14.82 1.52 -1.71
C PRO A 100 -13.66 1.84 -0.75
N GLU A 101 -12.89 0.83 -0.36
CA GLU A 101 -11.71 0.99 0.50
C GLU A 101 -10.63 1.78 -0.20
N MET A 102 -10.30 1.45 -1.46
CA MET A 102 -9.32 2.19 -2.26
C MET A 102 -9.73 3.66 -2.46
N VAL A 103 -11.01 3.92 -2.67
CA VAL A 103 -11.54 5.29 -2.77
C VAL A 103 -11.25 6.08 -1.51
N ASN A 104 -11.52 5.51 -0.33
CA ASN A 104 -11.27 6.16 0.95
C ASN A 104 -9.76 6.38 1.21
N GLU A 105 -8.94 5.38 0.92
CA GLU A 105 -7.49 5.44 1.10
C GLU A 105 -6.84 6.50 0.18
N LEU A 106 -7.18 6.51 -1.10
CA LEU A 106 -6.66 7.48 -2.06
C LEU A 106 -7.13 8.92 -1.72
N ALA A 107 -8.38 9.08 -1.31
CA ALA A 107 -8.90 10.37 -0.88
C ALA A 107 -8.15 10.89 0.37
N ALA A 108 -7.92 10.03 1.36
CA ALA A 108 -7.16 10.39 2.55
C ALA A 108 -5.70 10.73 2.21
N TYR A 109 -5.08 9.97 1.32
CA TYR A 109 -3.72 10.22 0.86
C TYR A 109 -3.58 11.60 0.24
N PHE A 110 -4.35 11.92 -0.80
CA PHE A 110 -4.25 13.21 -1.48
C PHE A 110 -4.66 14.38 -0.58
N SER A 111 -5.64 14.19 0.29
CA SER A 111 -6.04 15.20 1.28
C SER A 111 -4.90 15.54 2.26
N SER A 112 -4.02 14.59 2.57
CA SER A 112 -2.90 14.78 3.49
C SER A 112 -1.71 15.52 2.89
N LEU A 113 -1.64 15.60 1.57
CA LEU A 113 -0.59 16.35 0.87
C LEU A 113 -0.78 17.87 1.04
N LYS A 114 0.32 18.63 0.98
CA LYS A 114 0.31 20.09 1.19
C LYS A 114 0.80 20.83 -0.04
#